data_1e913309aaf4959813bb33d4f0aee997
#
_entry.id   1e913309aaf4959813bb33d4f0aee997
#
_cell.length_a   1.000
_cell.length_b   1.000
_cell.length_c   1.000
_cell.angle_alpha   90.00
_cell.angle_beta   90.00
_cell.angle_gamma   90.00
#
_symmetry.space_group_name_H-M   'P 1'
#
loop_
_entity.id
_entity.type
_entity.pdbx_description
1 polymer ?
#
loop_
_entity_poly.entity_id
_entity_poly.type
_entity_poly.pdbx_seq_one_letter_code
_entity_poly.pdbx_strand_id
1 'polypeptide(L)'
;MTVIAMSRQEIDRVHVLRDMAAERITASEAAQLMRLTRRQVFRLAKAYRERGPVALVSTRRGKPSNRSYPAALRTEALALIKANYPDFGPTLACEKLAERHGIHLGVETVRQWMLADGVWRDRRQRLKPVHQPRYRRDCVGELVQIDGSEHWWFEDRGPQCTLLVFIDDATSRLMHLRFVPTESTFDYFEATRVYLQRHGKPVAFYSDKHGVFRVNRKDAAGGDGMTQFGRALDQLNIDIICANAPQAKGRVERANGTLQDRLVKEMRLAGVSTIEAGNAFLPAFMEDYNRRFAKEPLSEKNLHRPLGEHDQLEEAFAWKEERTVSNSLTLQYDQVLFILEPNEVTRPLARRRVTVFDYPDGRLAIKHNGLEPPYRTFDRRQQMNQAAVVENKRLGPILAYIAERQKELDMGRSKKAPRRRGQGPSMFKVG
;
A
#
# COMPACT_ATOMS: atom_id res chain seq x y z
N MET A 1 -22.63 19.24 56.65
CA MET A 1 -21.20 18.91 56.36
C MET A 1 -20.90 19.31 54.92
N THR A 2 -19.94 20.21 54.73
CA THR A 2 -19.56 20.62 53.38
C THR A 2 -18.54 19.62 52.81
N VAL A 3 -18.91 18.89 51.75
CA VAL A 3 -18.00 17.96 51.07
C VAL A 3 -17.07 18.75 50.17
N ILE A 4 -15.74 18.60 50.36
CA ILE A 4 -14.73 19.26 49.56
C ILE A 4 -14.11 18.22 48.64
N ALA A 5 -14.26 18.42 47.30
CA ALA A 5 -13.59 17.56 46.34
C ALA A 5 -12.10 17.92 46.22
N MET A 6 -11.21 17.00 46.61
CA MET A 6 -9.76 17.19 46.59
C MET A 6 -9.07 16.10 45.79
N SER A 7 -7.98 16.43 45.10
CA SER A 7 -7.09 15.45 44.48
C SER A 7 -6.25 14.74 45.57
N ARG A 8 -5.70 13.54 45.25
CA ARG A 8 -4.83 12.80 46.13
C ARG A 8 -3.66 13.68 46.65
N GLN A 9 -3.05 14.43 45.75
CA GLN A 9 -1.94 15.34 46.10
C GLN A 9 -2.37 16.48 47.04
N GLU A 10 -3.60 16.98 46.95
CA GLU A 10 -4.15 17.99 47.87
C GLU A 10 -4.43 17.38 49.23
N ILE A 11 -4.93 16.13 49.29
CA ILE A 11 -5.13 15.39 50.51
C ILE A 11 -3.80 15.11 51.22
N ASP A 12 -2.77 14.68 50.47
CA ASP A 12 -1.44 14.43 51.02
C ASP A 12 -0.86 15.72 51.63
N ARG A 13 -1.08 16.88 51.01
CA ARG A 13 -0.69 18.19 51.56
C ARG A 13 -1.42 18.52 52.85
N VAL A 14 -2.70 18.18 52.99
CA VAL A 14 -3.45 18.35 54.23
C VAL A 14 -2.79 17.53 55.38
N HIS A 15 -2.45 16.25 55.08
CA HIS A 15 -1.80 15.40 56.08
C HIS A 15 -0.45 15.96 56.52
N VAL A 16 0.42 16.30 55.56
CA VAL A 16 1.76 16.87 55.87
C VAL A 16 1.66 18.18 56.65
N LEU A 17 0.74 19.08 56.29
CA LEU A 17 0.57 20.34 57.02
C LEU A 17 -0.06 20.15 58.42
N ARG A 18 -0.88 19.14 58.61
CA ARG A 18 -1.40 18.77 59.94
C ARG A 18 -0.29 18.27 60.82
N ASP A 19 0.60 17.40 60.31
CA ASP A 19 1.71 16.86 61.08
C ASP A 19 2.73 17.94 61.41
N MET A 20 2.95 18.88 60.50
CA MET A 20 3.77 20.06 60.76
C MET A 20 3.15 21.03 61.79
N ALA A 21 1.81 21.18 61.77
CA ALA A 21 1.12 22.00 62.81
C ALA A 21 1.10 21.33 64.17
N ALA A 22 1.17 19.99 64.24
CA ALA A 22 1.29 19.19 65.45
C ALA A 22 2.76 19.03 65.91
N GLU A 23 3.70 19.77 65.29
CA GLU A 23 5.14 19.71 65.59
C GLU A 23 5.81 18.35 65.41
N ARG A 24 5.18 17.43 64.69
CA ARG A 24 5.70 16.07 64.42
C ARG A 24 6.80 16.10 63.35
N ILE A 25 6.74 17.03 62.46
CA ILE A 25 7.72 17.22 61.35
C ILE A 25 8.12 18.70 61.23
N THR A 26 9.36 18.92 60.82
CA THR A 26 9.86 20.25 60.55
C THR A 26 9.40 20.81 59.19
N ALA A 27 9.49 22.15 59.00
CA ALA A 27 9.20 22.75 57.74
C ALA A 27 10.14 22.29 56.60
N SER A 28 11.33 21.80 56.93
CA SER A 28 12.30 21.23 55.99
C SER A 28 11.85 19.86 55.52
N GLU A 29 11.41 19.01 56.41
CA GLU A 29 10.86 17.67 56.08
C GLU A 29 9.54 17.79 55.32
N ALA A 30 8.65 18.70 55.72
CA ALA A 30 7.43 19.00 54.96
C ALA A 30 7.73 19.46 53.52
N ALA A 31 8.79 20.25 53.33
CA ALA A 31 9.23 20.67 52.00
C ALA A 31 9.73 19.51 51.16
N GLN A 32 10.46 18.58 51.74
CA GLN A 32 10.90 17.35 51.06
C GLN A 32 9.71 16.41 50.70
N LEU A 33 8.82 16.17 51.66
CA LEU A 33 7.62 15.32 51.45
C LEU A 33 6.69 15.85 50.36
N MET A 34 6.47 17.19 50.35
CA MET A 34 5.62 17.82 49.33
C MET A 34 6.34 18.17 48.07
N ARG A 35 7.67 17.99 47.99
CA ARG A 35 8.54 18.43 46.86
C ARG A 35 8.36 19.93 46.55
N LEU A 36 8.34 20.76 47.56
CA LEU A 36 8.16 22.20 47.50
C LEU A 36 9.31 22.94 48.15
N THR A 37 9.44 24.24 47.90
CA THR A 37 10.36 25.07 48.63
C THR A 37 9.82 25.39 50.04
N ARG A 38 10.70 25.58 51.06
CA ARG A 38 10.28 25.96 52.42
C ARG A 38 9.37 27.18 52.44
N ARG A 39 9.68 28.21 51.58
CA ARG A 39 8.83 29.38 51.42
C ARG A 39 7.42 29.05 51.00
N GLN A 40 7.27 28.07 50.11
CA GLN A 40 5.96 27.64 49.61
C GLN A 40 5.20 26.85 50.69
N VAL A 41 5.92 26.05 51.48
CA VAL A 41 5.33 25.33 52.62
C VAL A 41 4.76 26.31 53.66
N PHE A 42 5.52 27.35 54.07
CA PHE A 42 5.01 28.37 54.99
C PHE A 42 3.80 29.12 54.42
N ARG A 43 3.79 29.43 53.11
CA ARG A 43 2.62 30.07 52.47
C ARG A 43 1.38 29.16 52.53
N LEU A 44 1.53 27.86 52.25
CA LEU A 44 0.44 26.88 52.35
C LEU A 44 0.01 26.69 53.78
N ALA A 45 0.94 26.60 54.73
CA ALA A 45 0.62 26.45 56.15
C ALA A 45 -0.13 27.68 56.70
N LYS A 46 0.23 28.89 56.29
CA LYS A 46 -0.53 30.11 56.64
C LYS A 46 -1.96 30.04 56.07
N ALA A 47 -2.10 29.73 54.79
CA ALA A 47 -3.40 29.62 54.15
C ALA A 47 -4.27 28.50 54.77
N TYR A 48 -3.65 27.36 55.17
CA TYR A 48 -4.32 26.27 55.84
C TYR A 48 -4.83 26.66 57.24
N ARG A 49 -4.03 27.39 58.01
CA ARG A 49 -4.42 27.90 59.32
C ARG A 49 -5.60 28.89 59.24
N GLU A 50 -5.59 29.76 58.22
CA GLU A 50 -6.60 30.81 58.07
C GLU A 50 -7.92 30.25 57.50
N ARG A 51 -7.87 29.33 56.58
CA ARG A 51 -9.07 28.90 55.79
C ARG A 51 -9.33 27.40 55.78
N GLY A 52 -8.51 26.65 56.56
CA GLY A 52 -8.63 25.18 56.63
C GLY A 52 -8.28 24.46 55.30
N PRO A 53 -8.71 23.21 55.17
CA PRO A 53 -8.38 22.39 53.98
C PRO A 53 -8.80 22.98 52.63
N VAL A 54 -9.86 23.79 52.59
CA VAL A 54 -10.33 24.48 51.38
C VAL A 54 -9.24 25.33 50.71
N ALA A 55 -8.34 25.90 51.53
CA ALA A 55 -7.25 26.73 51.02
C ALA A 55 -6.21 25.99 50.20
N LEU A 56 -6.20 24.65 50.29
CA LEU A 56 -5.25 23.80 49.55
C LEU A 56 -5.83 23.29 48.21
N VAL A 57 -7.12 23.50 47.97
CA VAL A 57 -7.76 23.16 46.72
C VAL A 57 -7.24 24.09 45.62
N SER A 58 -6.89 23.51 44.47
CA SER A 58 -6.40 24.30 43.35
C SER A 58 -7.46 25.31 42.85
N THR A 59 -7.14 26.59 42.88
CA THR A 59 -8.00 27.68 42.37
C THR A 59 -8.13 27.66 40.84
N ARG A 60 -7.35 26.84 40.18
CA ARG A 60 -7.44 26.62 38.71
C ARG A 60 -8.44 25.55 38.31
N ARG A 61 -8.95 24.77 39.27
CA ARG A 61 -9.92 23.72 39.02
C ARG A 61 -11.22 24.32 38.43
N GLY A 62 -11.67 23.78 37.31
CA GLY A 62 -12.85 24.27 36.58
C GLY A 62 -12.66 25.54 35.78
N LYS A 63 -11.49 26.17 35.81
CA LYS A 63 -11.20 27.34 34.95
C LYS A 63 -10.57 26.87 33.63
N PRO A 64 -11.03 27.40 32.47
CA PRO A 64 -10.40 27.10 31.20
C PRO A 64 -8.94 27.56 31.20
N SER A 65 -8.08 26.85 30.48
CA SER A 65 -6.68 27.23 30.30
C SER A 65 -6.58 28.55 29.53
N ASN A 66 -5.58 29.39 29.85
CA ASN A 66 -5.26 30.58 29.05
C ASN A 66 -4.91 30.26 27.58
N ARG A 67 -4.65 28.99 27.27
CA ARG A 67 -4.38 28.48 25.91
C ARG A 67 -5.59 27.81 25.30
N SER A 68 -6.79 27.95 25.89
CA SER A 68 -8.02 27.39 25.29
C SER A 68 -8.42 28.19 24.06
N TYR A 69 -8.77 27.47 23.01
CA TYR A 69 -9.30 28.11 21.79
C TYR A 69 -10.71 28.67 22.03
N PRO A 70 -11.12 29.72 21.30
CA PRO A 70 -12.48 30.28 21.38
C PRO A 70 -13.53 29.22 21.04
N ALA A 71 -14.68 29.27 21.71
CA ALA A 71 -15.80 28.34 21.48
C ALA A 71 -16.33 28.42 20.02
N ALA A 72 -16.32 29.61 19.43
CA ALA A 72 -16.71 29.82 18.04
C ALA A 72 -15.86 29.01 17.07
N LEU A 73 -14.52 29.01 17.23
CA LEU A 73 -13.59 28.27 16.41
C LEU A 73 -13.83 26.74 16.54
N ARG A 74 -14.13 26.27 17.76
CA ARG A 74 -14.50 24.85 17.96
C ARG A 74 -15.75 24.48 17.19
N THR A 75 -16.81 25.31 17.28
CA THR A 75 -18.09 25.07 16.59
C THR A 75 -17.90 25.05 15.08
N GLU A 76 -17.15 26.00 14.54
CA GLU A 76 -16.82 26.10 13.12
C GLU A 76 -16.03 24.88 12.63
N ALA A 77 -14.95 24.51 13.32
CA ALA A 77 -14.13 23.35 12.97
C ALA A 77 -14.93 22.05 12.97
N LEU A 78 -15.79 21.84 13.99
CA LEU A 78 -16.66 20.66 14.07
C LEU A 78 -17.74 20.65 12.98
N ALA A 79 -18.30 21.80 12.63
CA ALA A 79 -19.26 21.91 11.53
C ALA A 79 -18.63 21.54 10.19
N LEU A 80 -17.42 22.03 9.91
CA LEU A 80 -16.67 21.69 8.70
C LEU A 80 -16.30 20.20 8.66
N ILE A 81 -15.90 19.61 9.79
CA ILE A 81 -15.60 18.17 9.86
C ILE A 81 -16.87 17.36 9.56
N LYS A 82 -18.01 17.68 10.16
CA LYS A 82 -19.27 16.97 9.92
C LYS A 82 -19.75 17.06 8.47
N ALA A 83 -19.58 18.22 7.86
CA ALA A 83 -20.06 18.47 6.51
C ALA A 83 -19.17 17.82 5.43
N ASN A 84 -17.83 17.87 5.60
CA ASN A 84 -16.90 17.50 4.54
C ASN A 84 -16.06 16.26 4.86
N TYR A 85 -15.91 15.88 6.13
CA TYR A 85 -14.95 14.86 6.59
C TYR A 85 -15.54 13.92 7.65
N PRO A 86 -16.77 13.38 7.49
CA PRO A 86 -17.47 12.66 8.57
C PRO A 86 -16.77 11.36 8.99
N ASP A 87 -16.01 10.74 8.10
CA ASP A 87 -15.30 9.47 8.31
C ASP A 87 -13.78 9.65 8.51
N PHE A 88 -13.29 10.89 8.58
CA PHE A 88 -11.86 11.15 8.75
C PHE A 88 -11.45 10.96 10.21
N GLY A 89 -10.26 10.34 10.41
CA GLY A 89 -9.62 10.34 11.71
C GLY A 89 -9.07 11.74 12.08
N PRO A 90 -8.84 12.00 13.39
CA PRO A 90 -8.45 13.34 13.87
C PRO A 90 -7.21 13.91 13.17
N THR A 91 -6.23 13.07 12.82
CA THR A 91 -5.01 13.51 12.14
C THR A 91 -5.31 14.06 10.76
N LEU A 92 -6.03 13.29 9.94
CA LEU A 92 -6.37 13.70 8.57
C LEU A 92 -7.35 14.89 8.57
N ALA A 93 -8.33 14.90 9.49
CA ALA A 93 -9.22 16.03 9.65
C ALA A 93 -8.48 17.33 10.02
N CYS A 94 -7.51 17.26 10.94
CA CYS A 94 -6.67 18.38 11.32
C CYS A 94 -5.86 18.94 10.13
N GLU A 95 -5.28 18.05 9.33
CA GLU A 95 -4.54 18.43 8.11
C GLU A 95 -5.46 19.14 7.11
N LYS A 96 -6.67 18.60 6.85
CA LYS A 96 -7.60 19.21 5.88
C LYS A 96 -8.21 20.52 6.37
N LEU A 97 -8.41 20.68 7.67
CA LEU A 97 -8.77 21.98 8.24
C LEU A 97 -7.70 23.03 7.95
N ALA A 98 -6.43 22.69 8.10
CA ALA A 98 -5.32 23.61 7.79
C ALA A 98 -5.20 23.88 6.28
N GLU A 99 -5.21 22.82 5.44
CA GLU A 99 -4.96 22.91 4.00
C GLU A 99 -6.11 23.62 3.23
N ARG A 100 -7.36 23.32 3.57
CA ARG A 100 -8.53 23.78 2.81
C ARG A 100 -9.29 24.93 3.44
N HIS A 101 -9.16 25.10 4.76
CA HIS A 101 -9.95 26.09 5.51
C HIS A 101 -9.07 27.07 6.29
N GLY A 102 -7.73 26.94 6.25
CA GLY A 102 -6.80 27.83 6.95
C GLY A 102 -6.89 27.74 8.48
N ILE A 103 -7.52 26.68 9.01
CA ILE A 103 -7.71 26.50 10.46
C ILE A 103 -6.59 25.63 11.01
N HIS A 104 -5.60 26.25 11.65
CA HIS A 104 -4.44 25.57 12.23
C HIS A 104 -4.69 25.16 13.68
N LEU A 105 -4.84 23.87 13.93
CA LEU A 105 -5.10 23.28 15.24
C LEU A 105 -4.11 22.15 15.53
N GLY A 106 -3.94 21.82 16.82
CA GLY A 106 -3.21 20.60 17.19
C GLY A 106 -4.09 19.35 17.01
N VAL A 107 -3.51 18.25 16.51
CA VAL A 107 -4.21 16.97 16.29
C VAL A 107 -4.95 16.50 17.56
N GLU A 108 -4.32 16.64 18.74
CA GLU A 108 -4.93 16.25 20.01
C GLU A 108 -6.13 17.13 20.36
N THR A 109 -6.11 18.42 20.03
CA THR A 109 -7.26 19.30 20.21
C THR A 109 -8.44 18.86 19.35
N VAL A 110 -8.17 18.60 18.08
CA VAL A 110 -9.20 18.09 17.15
C VAL A 110 -9.73 16.75 17.63
N ARG A 111 -8.86 15.84 18.09
CA ARG A 111 -9.26 14.53 18.64
C ARG A 111 -10.20 14.69 19.83
N GLN A 112 -9.87 15.55 20.78
CA GLN A 112 -10.70 15.79 21.98
C GLN A 112 -12.05 16.42 21.61
N TRP A 113 -12.08 17.34 20.66
CA TRP A 113 -13.32 17.94 20.19
C TRP A 113 -14.22 16.93 19.48
N MET A 114 -13.65 16.11 18.59
CA MET A 114 -14.38 15.06 17.88
C MET A 114 -14.92 13.97 18.82
N LEU A 115 -14.14 13.60 19.86
CA LEU A 115 -14.59 12.67 20.90
C LEU A 115 -15.78 13.26 21.72
N ALA A 116 -15.61 14.49 22.19
CA ALA A 116 -16.64 15.15 23.01
C ALA A 116 -17.95 15.39 22.26
N ASP A 117 -17.88 15.53 20.94
CA ASP A 117 -19.04 15.76 20.05
C ASP A 117 -19.60 14.43 19.47
N GLY A 118 -18.96 13.29 19.75
CA GLY A 118 -19.38 11.96 19.29
C GLY A 118 -19.13 11.66 17.81
N VAL A 119 -18.46 12.57 17.09
CA VAL A 119 -18.11 12.41 15.66
C VAL A 119 -17.07 11.31 15.46
N TRP A 120 -16.21 11.11 16.44
CA TRP A 120 -15.16 10.10 16.39
C TRP A 120 -15.09 9.30 17.69
N ARG A 121 -14.80 8.01 17.57
CA ARG A 121 -14.63 7.10 18.73
C ARG A 121 -13.24 6.50 18.69
N ASP A 122 -12.57 6.48 19.85
CA ASP A 122 -11.29 5.78 19.99
C ASP A 122 -11.48 4.29 19.67
N ARG A 123 -10.62 3.75 18.78
CA ARG A 123 -10.56 2.31 18.61
C ARG A 123 -10.11 1.72 19.94
N ARG A 124 -10.90 0.79 20.53
CA ARG A 124 -10.48 0.03 21.71
C ARG A 124 -9.07 -0.48 21.46
N GLN A 125 -8.14 -0.18 22.37
CA GLN A 125 -6.77 -0.69 22.32
C GLN A 125 -6.87 -2.22 22.39
N ARG A 126 -6.75 -2.88 21.23
CA ARG A 126 -6.52 -4.32 21.21
C ARG A 126 -5.13 -4.55 21.79
N LEU A 127 -5.00 -5.52 22.71
CA LEU A 127 -3.70 -6.00 23.15
C LEU A 127 -2.91 -6.36 21.89
N LYS A 128 -1.86 -5.58 21.62
CA LYS A 128 -1.01 -5.83 20.44
C LYS A 128 -0.22 -7.09 20.74
N PRO A 129 -0.27 -8.12 19.88
CA PRO A 129 0.61 -9.27 20.05
C PRO A 129 2.06 -8.78 20.04
N VAL A 130 2.88 -9.35 20.93
CA VAL A 130 4.30 -9.03 20.99
C VAL A 130 4.97 -9.67 19.78
N HIS A 131 5.35 -8.83 18.81
CA HIS A 131 6.09 -9.26 17.64
C HIS A 131 7.57 -8.95 17.83
N GLN A 132 8.46 -9.87 17.44
CA GLN A 132 9.87 -9.56 17.36
C GLN A 132 10.09 -8.40 16.37
N PRO A 133 10.74 -7.30 16.77
CA PRO A 133 11.00 -6.20 15.89
C PRO A 133 12.02 -6.63 14.81
N ARG A 134 11.64 -6.49 13.54
CA ARG A 134 12.59 -6.61 12.44
C ARG A 134 13.33 -5.29 12.27
N TYR A 135 14.65 -5.35 12.30
CA TYR A 135 15.50 -4.19 12.02
C TYR A 135 15.27 -3.68 10.60
N ARG A 136 15.42 -2.37 10.41
CA ARG A 136 15.43 -1.74 9.10
C ARG A 136 16.75 -2.01 8.41
N ARG A 137 16.76 -2.02 7.09
CA ARG A 137 18.00 -1.93 6.34
C ARG A 137 18.61 -0.56 6.56
N ASP A 138 19.93 -0.47 6.40
CA ASP A 138 20.67 0.74 6.72
C ASP A 138 20.61 1.75 5.58
N CYS A 139 20.63 1.28 4.34
CA CYS A 139 20.79 2.08 3.14
C CYS A 139 19.52 2.08 2.27
N VAL A 140 19.27 3.22 1.61
CA VAL A 140 18.25 3.33 0.57
C VAL A 140 18.58 2.40 -0.60
N GLY A 141 17.58 1.69 -1.14
CA GLY A 141 17.76 0.76 -2.27
C GLY A 141 18.43 -0.56 -1.92
N GLU A 142 18.76 -0.81 -0.65
CA GLU A 142 19.24 -2.12 -0.21
C GLU A 142 18.15 -3.19 -0.29
N LEU A 143 16.94 -2.85 0.13
CA LEU A 143 15.78 -3.74 0.07
C LEU A 143 14.51 -2.93 -0.19
N VAL A 144 13.78 -3.28 -1.24
CA VAL A 144 12.49 -2.68 -1.57
C VAL A 144 11.41 -3.73 -1.43
N GLN A 145 10.45 -3.49 -0.54
CA GLN A 145 9.31 -4.38 -0.36
C GLN A 145 8.27 -4.09 -1.44
N ILE A 146 7.78 -5.14 -2.09
CA ILE A 146 6.73 -5.08 -3.11
C ILE A 146 5.52 -5.89 -2.68
N ASP A 147 4.33 -5.37 -2.95
CA ASP A 147 3.06 -5.98 -2.58
C ASP A 147 1.92 -5.49 -3.47
N GLY A 148 0.93 -6.36 -3.70
CA GLY A 148 -0.33 -5.99 -4.32
C GLY A 148 -1.41 -5.84 -3.23
N SER A 149 -2.12 -4.73 -3.22
CA SER A 149 -3.22 -4.46 -2.29
C SER A 149 -4.53 -4.34 -3.04
N GLU A 150 -5.31 -5.42 -3.08
CA GLU A 150 -6.67 -5.42 -3.62
C GLU A 150 -7.60 -4.72 -2.64
N HIS A 151 -8.33 -3.69 -3.10
CA HIS A 151 -9.26 -2.92 -2.27
C HIS A 151 -10.27 -2.17 -3.13
N TRP A 152 -11.34 -1.66 -2.51
CA TRP A 152 -12.25 -0.68 -3.10
C TRP A 152 -11.62 0.73 -3.06
N TRP A 153 -10.57 0.91 -3.85
CA TRP A 153 -9.77 2.15 -3.83
C TRP A 153 -10.57 3.39 -4.22
N PHE A 154 -11.58 3.22 -5.06
CA PHE A 154 -12.48 4.28 -5.50
C PHE A 154 -13.84 4.22 -4.78
N GLU A 155 -13.99 3.36 -3.77
CA GLU A 155 -15.27 3.11 -3.08
C GLU A 155 -16.35 2.67 -4.09
N ASP A 156 -17.56 3.21 -4.02
CA ASP A 156 -18.67 3.01 -4.97
C ASP A 156 -18.56 3.87 -6.26
N ARG A 157 -17.54 4.74 -6.36
CA ARG A 157 -17.31 5.63 -7.51
C ARG A 157 -16.59 4.93 -8.67
N GLY A 158 -15.99 3.77 -8.46
CA GLY A 158 -15.26 3.02 -9.47
C GLY A 158 -15.10 1.53 -9.14
N PRO A 159 -14.50 0.75 -10.06
CA PRO A 159 -14.36 -0.69 -9.86
C PRO A 159 -13.33 -1.01 -8.77
N GLN A 160 -13.48 -2.19 -8.16
CA GLN A 160 -12.42 -2.78 -7.34
C GLN A 160 -11.18 -3.00 -8.19
N CYS A 161 -10.02 -2.66 -7.66
CA CYS A 161 -8.75 -2.81 -8.35
C CYS A 161 -7.61 -3.06 -7.35
N THR A 162 -6.42 -3.35 -7.87
CA THR A 162 -5.23 -3.59 -7.06
C THR A 162 -4.28 -2.41 -7.15
N LEU A 163 -3.75 -1.98 -6.01
CA LEU A 163 -2.62 -1.05 -5.93
C LEU A 163 -1.33 -1.83 -5.75
N LEU A 164 -0.42 -1.74 -6.72
CA LEU A 164 0.94 -2.22 -6.57
C LEU A 164 1.76 -1.21 -5.77
N VAL A 165 2.43 -1.67 -4.72
CA VAL A 165 3.16 -0.84 -3.76
C VAL A 165 4.62 -1.25 -3.73
N PHE A 166 5.51 -0.30 -3.95
CA PHE A 166 6.96 -0.43 -3.79
C PHE A 166 7.41 0.50 -2.67
N ILE A 167 7.91 -0.04 -1.58
CA ILE A 167 8.33 0.72 -0.41
C ILE A 167 9.77 0.38 0.00
N ASP A 168 10.59 1.38 0.20
CA ASP A 168 11.97 1.19 0.67
C ASP A 168 12.00 0.77 2.14
N ASP A 169 12.76 -0.27 2.46
CA ASP A 169 12.82 -0.86 3.80
C ASP A 169 13.54 0.06 4.80
N ALA A 170 14.57 0.77 4.37
CA ALA A 170 15.35 1.66 5.22
C ALA A 170 14.53 2.88 5.67
N THR A 171 13.84 3.50 4.76
CA THR A 171 13.20 4.81 4.98
C THR A 171 11.69 4.75 5.12
N SER A 172 11.05 3.65 4.71
CA SER A 172 9.59 3.56 4.50
C SER A 172 9.05 4.58 3.49
N ARG A 173 9.87 5.06 2.56
CA ARG A 173 9.43 5.89 1.43
C ARG A 173 8.66 5.03 0.45
N LEU A 174 7.55 5.55 -0.01
CA LEU A 174 6.89 5.02 -1.19
C LEU A 174 7.75 5.36 -2.40
N MET A 175 8.28 4.34 -3.06
CA MET A 175 9.16 4.50 -4.22
C MET A 175 8.39 4.48 -5.52
N HIS A 176 7.37 3.62 -5.60
CA HIS A 176 6.46 3.56 -6.74
C HIS A 176 5.10 3.03 -6.30
N LEU A 177 4.04 3.59 -6.88
CA LEU A 177 2.66 3.12 -6.74
C LEU A 177 2.04 3.03 -8.14
N ARG A 178 1.20 2.02 -8.36
CA ARG A 178 0.45 1.86 -9.60
C ARG A 178 -0.87 1.13 -9.37
N PHE A 179 -1.97 1.72 -9.81
CA PHE A 179 -3.25 1.03 -9.90
C PHE A 179 -3.31 0.17 -11.16
N VAL A 180 -3.77 -1.06 -10.97
CA VAL A 180 -3.98 -2.04 -12.03
C VAL A 180 -5.34 -2.72 -11.83
N PRO A 181 -6.01 -3.20 -12.90
CA PRO A 181 -7.29 -3.89 -12.76
C PRO A 181 -7.21 -5.16 -11.90
N THR A 182 -6.16 -5.93 -12.11
CA THR A 182 -5.88 -7.18 -11.39
C THR A 182 -4.36 -7.36 -11.29
N GLU A 183 -3.91 -8.16 -10.34
CA GLU A 183 -2.48 -8.44 -10.15
C GLU A 183 -2.00 -9.47 -11.18
N SER A 184 -1.15 -9.05 -12.12
CA SER A 184 -0.56 -9.91 -13.15
C SER A 184 0.96 -9.75 -13.25
N THR A 185 1.63 -10.71 -13.89
CA THR A 185 3.07 -10.61 -14.15
C THR A 185 3.42 -9.42 -15.04
N PHE A 186 2.59 -9.12 -16.04
CA PHE A 186 2.80 -7.96 -16.92
C PHE A 186 2.64 -6.64 -16.18
N ASP A 187 1.71 -6.54 -15.23
CA ASP A 187 1.56 -5.35 -14.41
C ASP A 187 2.81 -5.10 -13.54
N TYR A 188 3.37 -6.17 -12.95
CA TYR A 188 4.65 -6.07 -12.23
C TYR A 188 5.82 -5.76 -13.15
N PHE A 189 5.85 -6.27 -14.37
CA PHE A 189 6.88 -5.91 -15.35
C PHE A 189 6.87 -4.42 -15.62
N GLU A 190 5.70 -3.86 -15.93
CA GLU A 190 5.55 -2.45 -16.22
C GLU A 190 5.86 -1.56 -15.01
N ALA A 191 5.32 -1.91 -13.83
CA ALA A 191 5.57 -1.16 -12.61
C ALA A 191 7.07 -1.17 -12.23
N THR A 192 7.73 -2.34 -12.37
CA THR A 192 9.15 -2.46 -12.06
C THR A 192 10.00 -1.74 -13.10
N ARG A 193 9.65 -1.78 -14.38
CA ARG A 193 10.32 -1.03 -15.43
C ARG A 193 10.34 0.47 -15.12
N VAL A 194 9.18 1.05 -14.78
CA VAL A 194 9.06 2.47 -14.39
C VAL A 194 9.86 2.77 -13.13
N TYR A 195 9.81 1.87 -12.14
CA TYR A 195 10.62 2.00 -10.92
C TYR A 195 12.12 2.07 -11.24
N LEU A 196 12.64 1.13 -12.06
CA LEU A 196 14.06 1.06 -12.40
C LEU A 196 14.53 2.27 -13.21
N GLN A 197 13.70 2.76 -14.13
CA GLN A 197 13.99 3.98 -14.90
C GLN A 197 14.13 5.20 -14.01
N ARG A 198 13.35 5.27 -12.93
CA ARG A 198 13.34 6.43 -12.02
C ARG A 198 14.41 6.37 -10.94
N HIS A 199 14.70 5.20 -10.41
CA HIS A 199 15.53 5.03 -9.21
C HIS A 199 16.82 4.25 -9.46
N GLY A 200 16.91 3.49 -10.54
CA GLY A 200 17.95 2.51 -10.76
C GLY A 200 17.60 1.14 -10.15
N LYS A 201 18.57 0.22 -10.23
CA LYS A 201 18.44 -1.17 -9.78
C LYS A 201 18.70 -1.28 -8.27
N PRO A 202 17.71 -1.68 -7.43
CA PRO A 202 17.97 -1.96 -6.02
C PRO A 202 18.84 -3.21 -5.88
N VAL A 203 19.36 -3.46 -4.69
CA VAL A 203 20.07 -4.72 -4.41
C VAL A 203 19.10 -5.89 -4.45
N ALA A 204 17.96 -5.76 -3.73
CA ALA A 204 16.95 -6.82 -3.70
C ALA A 204 15.54 -6.27 -3.63
N PHE A 205 14.59 -7.03 -4.21
CA PHE A 205 13.17 -6.91 -3.92
C PHE A 205 12.75 -7.94 -2.87
N TYR A 206 11.74 -7.59 -2.07
CA TYR A 206 11.17 -8.43 -1.04
C TYR A 206 9.66 -8.57 -1.26
N SER A 207 9.19 -9.78 -1.55
CA SER A 207 7.78 -10.06 -1.85
C SER A 207 7.21 -11.16 -0.95
N ASP A 208 5.93 -11.46 -1.11
CA ASP A 208 5.34 -12.70 -0.59
C ASP A 208 5.63 -13.89 -1.51
N LYS A 209 4.94 -15.00 -1.23
CA LYS A 209 4.99 -16.22 -2.05
C LYS A 209 3.89 -16.27 -3.11
N HIS A 210 3.41 -15.10 -3.56
CA HIS A 210 2.44 -15.07 -4.66
C HIS A 210 3.01 -15.73 -5.92
N GLY A 211 2.12 -16.28 -6.77
CA GLY A 211 2.53 -17.04 -7.95
C GLY A 211 3.35 -16.26 -8.99
N VAL A 212 3.32 -14.93 -8.94
CA VAL A 212 4.17 -14.06 -9.77
C VAL A 212 5.64 -14.15 -9.33
N PHE A 213 5.90 -14.26 -8.03
CA PHE A 213 7.24 -14.17 -7.45
C PHE A 213 7.89 -15.53 -7.23
N ARG A 214 7.09 -16.59 -7.03
CA ARG A 214 7.59 -17.92 -6.70
C ARG A 214 6.80 -19.04 -7.37
N VAL A 215 7.54 -20.03 -7.90
CA VAL A 215 6.95 -21.31 -8.31
C VAL A 215 6.64 -22.14 -7.06
N ASN A 216 5.37 -22.28 -6.71
CA ASN A 216 4.94 -22.98 -5.49
C ASN A 216 4.83 -24.51 -5.66
N ARG A 217 5.06 -25.07 -6.86
CA ARG A 217 5.02 -26.50 -7.14
C ARG A 217 6.40 -27.11 -7.12
N LYS A 218 6.59 -28.13 -6.27
CA LYS A 218 7.86 -28.90 -6.21
C LYS A 218 8.09 -29.76 -7.47
N ASP A 219 7.05 -30.07 -8.24
CA ASP A 219 7.08 -30.97 -9.40
C ASP A 219 6.76 -30.22 -10.71
N ALA A 220 7.17 -28.95 -10.84
CA ALA A 220 7.09 -28.25 -12.13
C ALA A 220 8.05 -28.91 -13.11
N ALA A 221 7.57 -29.90 -13.86
CA ALA A 221 8.34 -30.55 -14.90
C ALA A 221 8.68 -29.56 -16.01
N GLY A 222 9.96 -29.25 -16.17
CA GLY A 222 10.52 -28.42 -17.23
C GLY A 222 10.65 -26.94 -16.86
N GLY A 223 11.86 -26.53 -16.49
CA GLY A 223 12.28 -25.17 -16.21
C GLY A 223 13.28 -25.09 -15.06
N ASP A 224 13.96 -23.99 -14.96
CA ASP A 224 14.96 -23.67 -13.92
C ASP A 224 14.33 -23.32 -12.54
N GLY A 225 13.00 -23.51 -12.39
CA GLY A 225 12.27 -23.27 -11.14
C GLY A 225 11.99 -21.79 -10.87
N MET A 226 12.36 -20.88 -11.76
CA MET A 226 12.10 -19.45 -11.67
C MET A 226 10.76 -19.07 -12.29
N THR A 227 10.11 -18.04 -11.74
CA THR A 227 8.99 -17.38 -12.39
C THR A 227 9.48 -16.44 -13.48
N GLN A 228 8.61 -16.00 -14.37
CA GLN A 228 8.97 -15.01 -15.40
C GLN A 228 9.47 -13.70 -14.77
N PHE A 229 8.88 -13.28 -13.64
CA PHE A 229 9.34 -12.11 -12.90
C PHE A 229 10.72 -12.35 -12.26
N GLY A 230 10.92 -13.51 -11.63
CA GLY A 230 12.23 -13.89 -11.07
C GLY A 230 13.33 -13.91 -12.13
N ARG A 231 13.04 -14.51 -13.31
CA ARG A 231 13.96 -14.53 -14.46
C ARG A 231 14.33 -13.11 -14.93
N ALA A 232 13.33 -12.20 -15.01
CA ALA A 232 13.57 -10.82 -15.42
C ALA A 232 14.50 -10.09 -14.43
N LEU A 233 14.31 -10.29 -13.15
CA LEU A 233 15.17 -9.71 -12.11
C LEU A 233 16.59 -10.30 -12.12
N ASP A 234 16.70 -11.62 -12.28
CA ASP A 234 18.00 -12.33 -12.39
C ASP A 234 18.80 -11.78 -13.59
N GLN A 235 18.17 -11.62 -14.76
CA GLN A 235 18.78 -11.02 -15.94
C GLN A 235 19.31 -9.60 -15.68
N LEU A 236 18.67 -8.84 -14.78
CA LEU A 236 19.07 -7.48 -14.39
C LEU A 236 20.02 -7.47 -13.18
N ASN A 237 20.40 -8.66 -12.69
CA ASN A 237 21.24 -8.84 -11.49
C ASN A 237 20.61 -8.16 -10.25
N ILE A 238 19.32 -8.42 -10.02
CA ILE A 238 18.56 -7.95 -8.87
C ILE A 238 18.03 -9.18 -8.13
N ASP A 239 18.32 -9.29 -6.84
CA ASP A 239 17.83 -10.38 -6.02
C ASP A 239 16.33 -10.28 -5.75
N ILE A 240 15.65 -11.43 -5.61
CA ILE A 240 14.29 -11.50 -5.11
C ILE A 240 14.22 -12.41 -3.89
N ILE A 241 13.76 -11.87 -2.79
CA ILE A 241 13.61 -12.57 -1.51
C ILE A 241 12.12 -12.76 -1.22
N CYS A 242 11.65 -14.02 -1.20
CA CYS A 242 10.27 -14.32 -0.86
C CYS A 242 10.11 -14.53 0.65
N ALA A 243 9.21 -13.77 1.28
CA ALA A 243 8.93 -13.83 2.71
C ALA A 243 8.47 -15.22 3.15
N ASN A 244 9.07 -15.75 4.22
CA ASN A 244 8.65 -17.00 4.85
C ASN A 244 7.57 -16.80 5.93
N ALA A 245 7.41 -15.57 6.43
CA ALA A 245 6.46 -15.24 7.48
C ALA A 245 5.82 -13.86 7.24
N PRO A 246 4.53 -13.67 7.60
CA PRO A 246 3.84 -12.38 7.46
C PRO A 246 4.56 -11.24 8.18
N GLN A 247 5.13 -11.49 9.36
CA GLN A 247 5.85 -10.48 10.15
C GLN A 247 7.02 -9.83 9.40
N ALA A 248 7.57 -10.53 8.42
CA ALA A 248 8.68 -10.05 7.61
C ALA A 248 8.26 -8.90 6.66
N LYS A 249 6.97 -8.78 6.30
CA LYS A 249 6.38 -7.73 5.45
C LYS A 249 5.77 -6.55 6.23
N GLY A 250 5.99 -6.45 7.52
CA GLY A 250 5.32 -5.47 8.41
C GLY A 250 5.48 -3.99 8.03
N ARG A 251 6.33 -3.62 7.04
CA ARG A 251 6.39 -2.24 6.53
C ARG A 251 5.36 -2.01 5.44
N VAL A 252 5.32 -2.87 4.43
CA VAL A 252 4.34 -2.76 3.35
C VAL A 252 2.92 -2.96 3.89
N GLU A 253 2.71 -3.86 4.85
CA GLU A 253 1.40 -4.04 5.51
C GLU A 253 0.92 -2.77 6.24
N ARG A 254 1.84 -2.10 6.97
CA ARG A 254 1.52 -0.82 7.61
C ARG A 254 1.29 0.30 6.61
N ALA A 255 2.06 0.32 5.53
CA ALA A 255 1.83 1.26 4.45
C ALA A 255 0.46 1.01 3.81
N ASN A 256 0.11 -0.24 3.48
CA ASN A 256 -1.19 -0.60 2.94
C ASN A 256 -2.34 -0.17 3.84
N GLY A 257 -2.24 -0.39 5.17
CA GLY A 257 -3.24 0.09 6.11
C GLY A 257 -3.39 1.62 6.13
N THR A 258 -2.28 2.36 5.98
CA THR A 258 -2.31 3.83 5.87
C THR A 258 -2.86 4.27 4.51
N LEU A 259 -2.48 3.61 3.43
CA LEU A 259 -2.96 3.90 2.08
C LEU A 259 -4.47 3.64 1.97
N GLN A 260 -4.96 2.50 2.46
CA GLN A 260 -6.39 2.18 2.47
C GLN A 260 -7.24 3.19 3.24
N ASP A 261 -6.70 3.78 4.31
CA ASP A 261 -7.40 4.85 5.02
C ASP A 261 -7.25 6.22 4.35
N ARG A 262 -6.03 6.61 4.00
CA ARG A 262 -5.70 7.98 3.56
C ARG A 262 -5.88 8.18 2.05
N LEU A 263 -5.32 7.31 1.20
CA LEU A 263 -5.35 7.48 -0.26
C LEU A 263 -6.78 7.45 -0.79
N VAL A 264 -7.63 6.54 -0.29
CA VAL A 264 -9.06 6.46 -0.64
C VAL A 264 -9.76 7.80 -0.40
N LYS A 265 -9.55 8.41 0.77
CA LYS A 265 -10.15 9.67 1.17
C LYS A 265 -9.61 10.87 0.38
N GLU A 266 -8.30 10.89 0.11
CA GLU A 266 -7.67 11.94 -0.70
C GLU A 266 -8.16 11.90 -2.15
N MET A 267 -8.28 10.71 -2.74
CA MET A 267 -8.85 10.53 -4.08
C MET A 267 -10.32 10.93 -4.13
N ARG A 268 -11.10 10.65 -3.08
CA ARG A 268 -12.50 11.11 -2.96
C ARG A 268 -12.57 12.62 -2.98
N LEU A 269 -11.75 13.30 -2.21
CA LEU A 269 -11.70 14.76 -2.16
C LEU A 269 -11.23 15.40 -3.47
N ALA A 270 -10.46 14.66 -4.27
CA ALA A 270 -9.99 15.09 -5.59
C ALA A 270 -10.94 14.69 -6.73
N GLY A 271 -12.06 13.98 -6.44
CA GLY A 271 -13.00 13.51 -7.46
C GLY A 271 -12.46 12.39 -8.36
N VAL A 272 -11.43 11.69 -7.92
CA VAL A 272 -10.79 10.60 -8.69
C VAL A 272 -11.63 9.32 -8.58
N SER A 273 -12.00 8.72 -9.73
CA SER A 273 -12.88 7.55 -9.81
C SER A 273 -12.44 6.48 -10.82
N THR A 274 -11.36 6.70 -11.58
CA THR A 274 -10.86 5.73 -12.57
C THR A 274 -9.40 5.37 -12.28
N ILE A 275 -8.96 4.22 -12.80
CA ILE A 275 -7.58 3.75 -12.66
C ILE A 275 -6.60 4.75 -13.28
N GLU A 276 -6.92 5.29 -14.45
CA GLU A 276 -6.08 6.25 -15.17
C GLU A 276 -5.92 7.55 -14.36
N ALA A 277 -7.04 8.12 -13.90
CA ALA A 277 -7.02 9.31 -13.04
C ALA A 277 -6.32 9.03 -11.71
N GLY A 278 -6.50 7.83 -11.15
CA GLY A 278 -5.79 7.37 -9.96
C GLY A 278 -4.28 7.35 -10.19
N ASN A 279 -3.82 6.75 -11.28
CA ASN A 279 -2.41 6.70 -11.61
C ASN A 279 -1.80 8.11 -11.85
N ALA A 280 -2.57 9.03 -12.42
CA ALA A 280 -2.15 10.43 -12.57
C ALA A 280 -2.08 11.16 -11.22
N PHE A 281 -2.89 10.79 -10.25
CA PHE A 281 -2.91 11.39 -8.89
C PHE A 281 -1.76 10.90 -8.01
N LEU A 282 -1.30 9.65 -8.18
CA LEU A 282 -0.33 9.00 -7.29
C LEU A 282 0.99 9.76 -7.12
N PRO A 283 1.62 10.39 -8.13
CA PRO A 283 2.91 11.07 -7.95
C PRO A 283 2.86 12.18 -6.89
N ALA A 284 1.87 13.06 -6.95
CA ALA A 284 1.69 14.13 -5.99
C ALA A 284 1.35 13.61 -4.59
N PHE A 285 0.51 12.57 -4.51
CA PHE A 285 0.21 11.89 -3.26
C PHE A 285 1.44 11.25 -2.62
N MET A 286 2.28 10.57 -3.40
CA MET A 286 3.53 9.96 -2.91
C MET A 286 4.49 11.00 -2.34
N GLU A 287 4.62 12.14 -2.97
CA GLU A 287 5.46 13.24 -2.50
C GLU A 287 4.99 13.73 -1.12
N ASP A 288 3.69 14.00 -0.96
CA ASP A 288 3.11 14.42 0.31
C ASP A 288 3.24 13.33 1.39
N TYR A 289 2.93 12.08 1.03
CA TYR A 289 3.09 10.92 1.92
C TYR A 289 4.54 10.79 2.41
N ASN A 290 5.50 10.86 1.51
CA ASN A 290 6.91 10.71 1.83
C ASN A 290 7.40 11.83 2.73
N ARG A 291 6.97 13.07 2.51
CA ARG A 291 7.29 14.20 3.38
C ARG A 291 6.81 13.99 4.83
N ARG A 292 5.66 13.31 5.01
CA ARG A 292 5.04 13.11 6.33
C ARG A 292 5.51 11.85 7.05
N PHE A 293 5.77 10.78 6.33
CA PHE A 293 5.93 9.44 6.90
C PHE A 293 7.29 8.80 6.65
N ALA A 294 8.06 9.30 5.69
CA ALA A 294 9.41 8.80 5.46
C ALA A 294 10.32 9.11 6.65
N LYS A 295 11.30 8.26 6.83
CA LYS A 295 12.33 8.38 7.87
C LYS A 295 13.70 8.51 7.22
N GLU A 296 14.61 9.17 7.92
CA GLU A 296 16.00 9.16 7.53
C GLU A 296 16.59 7.76 7.60
N PRO A 297 17.37 7.32 6.61
CA PRO A 297 18.09 6.05 6.65
C PRO A 297 19.22 6.12 7.70
N LEU A 298 19.66 4.95 8.16
CA LEU A 298 20.80 4.88 9.09
C LEU A 298 22.12 5.30 8.41
N SER A 299 22.25 5.02 7.12
CA SER A 299 23.37 5.39 6.27
C SER A 299 22.89 6.27 5.10
N GLU A 300 23.59 7.34 4.82
CA GLU A 300 23.30 8.24 3.69
C GLU A 300 23.57 7.62 2.32
N LYS A 301 24.19 6.42 2.27
CA LYS A 301 24.49 5.71 1.02
C LYS A 301 23.21 5.28 0.32
N ASN A 302 23.15 5.57 -0.96
CA ASN A 302 22.13 5.03 -1.86
C ASN A 302 22.73 3.84 -2.62
N LEU A 303 22.16 2.64 -2.43
CA LEU A 303 22.64 1.41 -3.05
C LEU A 303 21.95 1.08 -4.37
N HIS A 304 21.11 1.97 -4.90
CA HIS A 304 20.61 1.81 -6.26
C HIS A 304 21.77 1.90 -7.26
N ARG A 305 21.88 0.91 -8.10
CA ARG A 305 22.85 0.88 -9.21
C ARG A 305 22.21 1.53 -10.44
N PRO A 306 22.92 2.40 -11.16
CA PRO A 306 22.38 2.98 -12.39
C PRO A 306 22.09 1.88 -13.42
N LEU A 307 21.16 2.16 -14.34
CA LEU A 307 20.96 1.33 -15.53
C LEU A 307 22.16 1.50 -16.46
N GLY A 308 22.73 0.38 -16.90
CA GLY A 308 23.81 0.33 -17.89
C GLY A 308 23.25 0.21 -19.32
N GLU A 309 24.10 0.45 -20.32
CA GLU A 309 23.75 0.29 -21.74
C GLU A 309 23.30 -1.12 -22.12
N HIS A 310 23.76 -2.12 -21.35
CA HIS A 310 23.41 -3.54 -21.55
C HIS A 310 22.11 -3.97 -20.87
N ASP A 311 21.53 -3.12 -20.03
CA ASP A 311 20.27 -3.41 -19.32
C ASP A 311 19.08 -3.20 -20.27
N GLN A 312 18.83 -4.17 -21.15
CA GLN A 312 17.71 -4.13 -22.09
C GLN A 312 16.38 -4.39 -21.35
N LEU A 313 15.80 -3.35 -20.75
CA LEU A 313 14.61 -3.48 -19.91
C LEU A 313 13.42 -4.06 -20.68
N GLU A 314 13.24 -3.72 -21.96
CA GLU A 314 12.16 -4.28 -22.78
C GLU A 314 12.30 -5.80 -22.87
N GLU A 315 13.50 -6.31 -23.15
CA GLU A 315 13.72 -7.75 -23.24
C GLU A 315 13.70 -8.46 -21.90
N ALA A 316 14.17 -7.80 -20.83
CA ALA A 316 14.12 -8.34 -19.50
C ALA A 316 12.67 -8.54 -19.05
N PHE A 317 11.81 -7.54 -19.27
CA PHE A 317 10.41 -7.54 -18.90
C PHE A 317 9.46 -8.01 -20.02
N ALA A 318 9.93 -8.83 -20.96
CA ALA A 318 9.09 -9.62 -21.83
C ALA A 318 8.84 -11.01 -21.21
N TRP A 319 7.65 -11.56 -21.41
CA TRP A 319 7.39 -12.97 -21.12
C TRP A 319 8.14 -13.82 -22.14
N LYS A 320 8.97 -14.76 -21.69
CA LYS A 320 9.79 -15.60 -22.56
C LYS A 320 9.33 -17.04 -22.48
N GLU A 321 9.11 -17.63 -23.63
CA GLU A 321 8.76 -19.05 -23.71
C GLU A 321 9.51 -19.76 -24.84
N GLU A 322 10.13 -20.89 -24.51
CA GLU A 322 10.79 -21.71 -25.51
C GLU A 322 9.78 -22.48 -26.36
N ARG A 323 9.95 -22.43 -27.66
CA ARG A 323 9.18 -23.19 -28.65
C ARG A 323 10.10 -23.92 -29.59
N THR A 324 9.69 -25.12 -30.03
CA THR A 324 10.42 -25.88 -31.03
C THR A 324 9.88 -25.53 -32.41
N VAL A 325 10.76 -25.17 -33.32
CA VAL A 325 10.45 -24.90 -34.73
C VAL A 325 10.15 -26.25 -35.42
N SER A 326 9.09 -26.35 -36.19
CA SER A 326 8.74 -27.52 -37.00
C SER A 326 9.72 -27.73 -38.15
N ASN A 327 9.63 -28.90 -38.82
CA ASN A 327 10.42 -29.15 -40.05
C ASN A 327 10.06 -28.16 -41.19
N SER A 328 8.82 -27.65 -41.18
CA SER A 328 8.35 -26.67 -42.16
C SER A 328 8.64 -25.22 -41.75
N LEU A 329 9.56 -25.02 -40.81
CA LEU A 329 9.98 -23.70 -40.31
C LEU A 329 8.82 -22.91 -39.72
N THR A 330 7.90 -23.56 -39.03
CA THR A 330 6.77 -22.92 -38.37
C THR A 330 6.78 -23.20 -36.87
N LEU A 331 6.21 -22.28 -36.09
CA LEU A 331 5.89 -22.48 -34.67
C LEU A 331 4.62 -21.74 -34.30
N GLN A 332 3.97 -22.16 -33.23
CA GLN A 332 2.74 -21.58 -32.75
C GLN A 332 2.88 -21.10 -31.31
N TYR A 333 2.41 -19.87 -31.06
CA TYR A 333 2.31 -19.28 -29.73
C TYR A 333 1.02 -18.46 -29.64
N ASP A 334 0.27 -18.61 -28.58
CA ASP A 334 -1.00 -17.92 -28.26
C ASP A 334 -1.93 -17.70 -29.50
N GLN A 335 -2.17 -18.78 -30.27
CA GLN A 335 -2.97 -18.78 -31.49
C GLN A 335 -2.37 -18.02 -32.69
N VAL A 336 -1.20 -17.43 -32.54
CA VAL A 336 -0.43 -16.85 -33.64
C VAL A 336 0.48 -17.93 -34.23
N LEU A 337 0.41 -18.12 -35.55
CA LEU A 337 1.33 -18.97 -36.29
C LEU A 337 2.47 -18.09 -36.83
N PHE A 338 3.69 -18.43 -36.46
CA PHE A 338 4.90 -17.83 -37.01
C PHE A 338 5.43 -18.73 -38.13
N ILE A 339 5.72 -18.16 -39.26
CA ILE A 339 6.29 -18.81 -40.43
C ILE A 339 7.65 -18.16 -40.70
N LEU A 340 8.73 -18.87 -40.40
CA LEU A 340 10.08 -18.37 -40.67
C LEU A 340 10.36 -18.37 -42.18
N GLU A 341 10.94 -17.31 -42.70
CA GLU A 341 11.32 -17.22 -44.10
C GLU A 341 12.54 -18.12 -44.39
N PRO A 342 12.48 -19.06 -45.35
CA PRO A 342 13.56 -20.00 -45.62
C PRO A 342 14.81 -19.29 -46.12
N ASN A 343 15.86 -19.20 -45.34
CA ASN A 343 17.18 -18.67 -45.71
C ASN A 343 18.31 -19.47 -44.99
N GLU A 344 19.55 -19.05 -45.17
CA GLU A 344 20.70 -19.70 -44.57
C GLU A 344 20.70 -19.68 -43.03
N VAL A 345 20.08 -18.66 -42.44
CA VAL A 345 19.97 -18.48 -40.97
C VAL A 345 18.82 -19.31 -40.39
N THR A 346 17.68 -19.41 -41.09
CA THR A 346 16.44 -20.01 -40.58
C THR A 346 16.35 -21.51 -40.85
N ARG A 347 16.92 -22.04 -41.96
CA ARG A 347 16.92 -23.47 -42.26
C ARG A 347 17.51 -24.35 -41.16
N PRO A 348 18.64 -23.95 -40.51
CA PRO A 348 19.23 -24.71 -39.40
C PRO A 348 18.34 -24.73 -38.13
N LEU A 349 17.34 -23.84 -38.04
CA LEU A 349 16.43 -23.74 -36.89
C LEU A 349 15.35 -24.82 -36.89
N ALA A 350 15.18 -25.60 -37.99
CA ALA A 350 14.26 -26.74 -38.01
C ALA A 350 14.59 -27.70 -36.85
N ARG A 351 13.57 -28.09 -36.07
CA ARG A 351 13.66 -28.89 -34.84
C ARG A 351 14.49 -28.27 -33.70
N ARG A 352 14.95 -27.04 -33.83
CA ARG A 352 15.64 -26.31 -32.79
C ARG A 352 14.65 -25.51 -31.93
N ARG A 353 15.07 -25.19 -30.72
CA ARG A 353 14.31 -24.30 -29.81
C ARG A 353 14.64 -22.85 -30.14
N VAL A 354 13.60 -22.03 -30.16
CA VAL A 354 13.68 -20.57 -30.25
C VAL A 354 12.90 -19.98 -29.08
N THR A 355 13.25 -18.78 -28.67
CA THR A 355 12.54 -18.08 -27.61
C THR A 355 11.52 -17.12 -28.22
N VAL A 356 10.26 -17.26 -27.84
CA VAL A 356 9.21 -16.30 -28.14
C VAL A 356 9.19 -15.26 -27.02
N PHE A 357 9.23 -14.00 -27.39
CA PHE A 357 9.10 -12.84 -26.53
C PHE A 357 7.69 -12.30 -26.68
N ASP A 358 6.96 -12.22 -25.57
CA ASP A 358 5.65 -11.59 -25.47
C ASP A 358 5.80 -10.35 -24.60
N TYR A 359 5.67 -9.19 -25.23
CA TYR A 359 5.89 -7.90 -24.60
C TYR A 359 4.61 -7.37 -23.94
N PRO A 360 4.73 -6.54 -22.88
CA PRO A 360 3.56 -5.94 -22.20
C PRO A 360 2.65 -5.12 -23.12
N ASP A 361 3.18 -4.61 -24.24
CA ASP A 361 2.43 -3.85 -25.26
C ASP A 361 1.70 -4.74 -26.28
N GLY A 362 1.78 -6.06 -26.13
CA GLY A 362 1.16 -7.05 -27.01
C GLY A 362 1.97 -7.40 -28.26
N ARG A 363 3.15 -6.83 -28.44
CA ARG A 363 4.08 -7.27 -29.51
C ARG A 363 4.62 -8.67 -29.20
N LEU A 364 4.76 -9.47 -30.25
CA LEU A 364 5.40 -10.77 -30.20
C LEU A 364 6.65 -10.76 -31.07
N ALA A 365 7.74 -11.31 -30.58
CA ALA A 365 8.96 -11.50 -31.36
C ALA A 365 9.55 -12.90 -31.13
N ILE A 366 10.28 -13.40 -32.11
CA ILE A 366 11.06 -14.65 -31.97
C ILE A 366 12.54 -14.30 -31.98
N LYS A 367 13.29 -14.88 -31.04
CA LYS A 367 14.76 -14.73 -31.08
C LYS A 367 15.45 -16.09 -30.90
N HIS A 368 16.55 -16.22 -31.59
CA HIS A 368 17.47 -17.35 -31.43
C HIS A 368 18.88 -16.80 -31.27
N ASN A 369 19.54 -17.13 -30.15
CA ASN A 369 20.88 -16.60 -29.81
C ASN A 369 20.96 -15.06 -29.87
N GLY A 370 19.90 -14.35 -29.45
CA GLY A 370 19.84 -12.89 -29.46
C GLY A 370 19.51 -12.24 -30.81
N LEU A 371 19.44 -13.02 -31.88
CA LEU A 371 19.09 -12.53 -33.22
C LEU A 371 17.63 -12.86 -33.52
N GLU A 372 16.92 -11.90 -34.14
CA GLU A 372 15.57 -12.07 -34.61
C GLU A 372 15.58 -12.58 -36.06
N PRO A 373 15.19 -13.85 -36.32
CA PRO A 373 15.12 -14.39 -37.67
C PRO A 373 13.96 -13.76 -38.43
N PRO A 374 14.03 -13.61 -39.77
CA PRO A 374 12.91 -13.10 -40.55
C PRO A 374 11.74 -14.10 -40.53
N TYR A 375 10.54 -13.59 -40.19
CA TYR A 375 9.32 -14.39 -40.14
C TYR A 375 8.10 -13.56 -40.55
N ARG A 376 7.01 -14.27 -40.86
CA ARG A 376 5.66 -13.71 -41.01
C ARG A 376 4.75 -14.28 -39.97
N THR A 377 3.85 -13.46 -39.46
CA THR A 377 2.84 -13.87 -38.49
C THR A 377 1.48 -14.08 -39.17
N PHE A 378 0.77 -15.10 -38.73
CA PHE A 378 -0.57 -15.39 -39.18
C PHE A 378 -1.47 -15.55 -37.94
N ASP A 379 -2.35 -14.58 -37.73
CA ASP A 379 -3.31 -14.63 -36.63
C ASP A 379 -4.57 -15.38 -37.06
N ARG A 380 -4.82 -16.52 -36.43
CA ARG A 380 -6.02 -17.33 -36.70
C ARG A 380 -7.32 -16.63 -36.29
N ARG A 381 -7.28 -15.70 -35.34
CA ARG A 381 -8.48 -14.95 -34.91
C ARG A 381 -8.93 -13.95 -35.97
N GLN A 382 -8.02 -13.30 -36.67
CA GLN A 382 -8.39 -12.37 -37.74
C GLN A 382 -9.07 -13.07 -38.89
N GLN A 383 -8.70 -14.29 -39.24
CA GLN A 383 -9.40 -15.06 -40.29
C GLN A 383 -10.81 -15.50 -39.87
N MET A 384 -11.03 -15.87 -38.60
CA MET A 384 -12.39 -16.19 -38.14
C MET A 384 -13.30 -14.96 -38.15
N ASN A 385 -12.78 -13.77 -37.82
CA ASN A 385 -13.55 -12.53 -37.90
C ASN A 385 -13.81 -12.10 -39.36
N GLN A 386 -12.92 -12.36 -40.28
CA GLN A 386 -13.13 -12.10 -41.73
C GLN A 386 -14.03 -13.13 -42.38
N ALA A 387 -13.98 -14.38 -41.95
CA ALA A 387 -14.89 -15.45 -42.41
C ALA A 387 -16.31 -15.36 -41.79
N ALA A 388 -16.47 -14.65 -40.69
CA ALA A 388 -17.78 -14.40 -40.07
C ALA A 388 -18.61 -13.31 -40.74
N VAL A 389 -18.08 -12.66 -41.78
CA VAL A 389 -18.80 -11.67 -42.64
C VAL A 389 -19.49 -12.38 -43.82
N VAL A 390 -19.83 -13.64 -43.72
CA VAL A 390 -20.86 -14.24 -44.58
C VAL A 390 -22.21 -13.92 -43.95
N GLU A 391 -22.90 -12.92 -44.54
CA GLU A 391 -24.26 -12.53 -44.18
C GLU A 391 -25.22 -13.75 -44.24
N ASN A 392 -25.36 -14.41 -43.11
CA ASN A 392 -26.47 -15.33 -42.90
C ASN A 392 -27.49 -14.61 -42.02
N LYS A 393 -28.48 -13.99 -42.61
CA LYS A 393 -29.58 -13.24 -41.98
C LYS A 393 -30.32 -14.00 -40.87
N ARG A 394 -30.08 -15.33 -40.72
CA ARG A 394 -30.65 -16.16 -39.68
C ARG A 394 -29.79 -16.37 -38.44
N LEU A 395 -28.51 -16.00 -38.48
CA LEU A 395 -27.57 -16.17 -37.36
C LEU A 395 -27.50 -14.99 -36.39
N GLY A 396 -27.89 -13.78 -36.82
CA GLY A 396 -27.88 -12.60 -35.99
C GLY A 396 -28.63 -12.72 -34.67
N PRO A 397 -29.89 -13.20 -34.64
CA PRO A 397 -30.63 -13.37 -33.40
C PRO A 397 -30.06 -14.45 -32.48
N ILE A 398 -29.50 -15.54 -33.05
CA ILE A 398 -28.89 -16.62 -32.28
C ILE A 398 -27.56 -16.17 -31.65
N LEU A 399 -26.74 -15.41 -32.36
CA LEU A 399 -25.49 -14.84 -31.82
C LEU A 399 -25.76 -13.78 -30.78
N ALA A 400 -26.80 -12.96 -30.93
CA ALA A 400 -27.24 -12.04 -29.90
C ALA A 400 -27.69 -12.75 -28.62
N TYR A 401 -28.48 -13.83 -28.74
CA TYR A 401 -28.91 -14.66 -27.64
C TYR A 401 -27.73 -15.35 -26.93
N ILE A 402 -26.78 -15.90 -27.69
CA ILE A 402 -25.56 -16.52 -27.15
C ILE A 402 -24.68 -15.47 -26.43
N ALA A 403 -24.56 -14.26 -26.98
CA ALA A 403 -23.79 -13.19 -26.36
C ALA A 403 -24.42 -12.69 -25.04
N GLU A 404 -25.76 -12.64 -24.98
CA GLU A 404 -26.51 -12.28 -23.79
C GLU A 404 -26.42 -13.37 -22.72
N ARG A 405 -26.57 -14.63 -23.09
CA ARG A 405 -26.34 -15.79 -22.22
C ARG A 405 -24.90 -15.88 -21.72
N GLN A 406 -23.93 -15.50 -22.53
CA GLN A 406 -22.52 -15.49 -22.16
C GLN A 406 -22.20 -14.37 -21.17
N LYS A 407 -22.83 -13.19 -21.32
CA LYS A 407 -22.76 -12.10 -20.32
C LYS A 407 -23.34 -12.51 -18.97
N GLU A 408 -24.49 -13.18 -18.96
CA GLU A 408 -25.09 -13.71 -17.72
C GLU A 408 -24.19 -14.76 -17.03
N LEU A 409 -23.56 -15.65 -17.81
CA LEU A 409 -22.64 -16.66 -17.29
C LEU A 409 -21.31 -16.08 -16.82
N ASP A 410 -20.86 -14.96 -17.39
CA ASP A 410 -19.62 -14.27 -16.99
C ASP A 410 -19.82 -13.38 -15.75
N MET A 411 -21.04 -12.89 -15.48
CA MET A 411 -21.35 -12.16 -14.25
C MET A 411 -21.24 -13.03 -12.97
N GLY A 412 -21.30 -14.35 -13.09
CA GLY A 412 -21.16 -15.30 -11.98
C GLY A 412 -19.75 -15.88 -11.81
N ARG A 413 -18.78 -15.54 -12.66
CA ARG A 413 -17.44 -16.14 -12.66
C ARG A 413 -16.42 -15.24 -12.00
N SER A 414 -15.86 -15.72 -10.89
CA SER A 414 -14.65 -15.17 -10.30
C SER A 414 -13.51 -15.15 -11.34
N LYS A 415 -12.99 -13.96 -11.67
CA LYS A 415 -11.85 -13.75 -12.59
C LYS A 415 -10.50 -14.17 -11.98
N LYS A 416 -10.48 -15.20 -11.12
CA LYS A 416 -9.26 -15.72 -10.50
C LYS A 416 -8.62 -16.74 -11.41
N ALA A 417 -7.47 -16.41 -11.94
CA ALA A 417 -6.48 -17.20 -12.71
C ALA A 417 -6.87 -17.61 -14.15
N PRO A 418 -5.93 -17.57 -15.10
CA PRO A 418 -6.14 -18.08 -16.45
C PRO A 418 -6.37 -19.60 -16.40
N ARG A 419 -7.33 -20.09 -17.16
CA ARG A 419 -7.64 -21.52 -17.27
C ARG A 419 -6.46 -22.30 -17.84
N ARG A 420 -6.09 -23.39 -17.17
CA ARG A 420 -5.15 -24.36 -17.71
C ARG A 420 -5.77 -25.08 -18.91
N ARG A 421 -4.96 -25.27 -19.96
CA ARG A 421 -5.27 -26.15 -21.08
C ARG A 421 -5.61 -27.54 -20.54
N GLY A 422 -6.80 -28.08 -20.88
CA GLY A 422 -7.23 -29.44 -20.53
C GLY A 422 -8.38 -29.57 -19.51
N GLN A 423 -8.86 -28.47 -18.90
CA GLN A 423 -10.11 -28.53 -18.13
C GLN A 423 -11.29 -28.10 -19.01
N GLY A 424 -11.98 -29.09 -19.55
CA GLY A 424 -13.30 -28.92 -20.13
C GLY A 424 -14.29 -28.35 -19.09
N PRO A 425 -15.41 -27.76 -19.50
CA PRO A 425 -16.44 -27.32 -18.57
C PRO A 425 -16.88 -28.52 -17.74
N SER A 426 -16.80 -28.44 -16.41
CA SER A 426 -17.39 -29.42 -15.53
C SER A 426 -18.90 -29.42 -15.80
N MET A 427 -19.38 -30.46 -16.43
CA MET A 427 -20.82 -30.71 -16.53
C MET A 427 -21.36 -30.99 -15.11
N PHE A 428 -22.30 -30.17 -14.72
CA PHE A 428 -23.39 -30.37 -13.77
C PHE A 428 -23.24 -31.47 -12.71
N LYS A 429 -23.25 -31.03 -11.46
CA LYS A 429 -24.01 -31.75 -10.43
C LYS A 429 -25.30 -30.98 -10.19
N VAL A 430 -26.39 -31.52 -10.71
CA VAL A 430 -27.74 -31.30 -10.23
C VAL A 430 -27.91 -32.20 -9.00
N GLY A 431 -28.32 -31.60 -7.92
CA GLY A 431 -28.67 -32.22 -6.67
C GLY A 431 -29.14 -31.15 -5.72
#